data_efd698d7fa59c06d3c3d62e4f41f2e01
#
_entry.id   efd698d7fa59c06d3c3d62e4f41f2e01
#
_cell.length_a   1.000
_cell.length_b   1.000
_cell.length_c   1.000
_cell.angle_alpha   90.00
_cell.angle_beta   90.00
_cell.angle_gamma   90.00
#
_symmetry.space_group_name_H-M   'P 1'
#
loop_
_entity.id
_entity.type
_entity.pdbx_description
1 polymer ?
#
loop_
_entity_poly.entity_id
_entity_poly.type
_entity_poly.pdbx_seq_one_letter_code
_entity_poly.pdbx_strand_id
1 'polypeptide(L)'
;MTRAALLLLICAALTAPGLASAKSARPVAARAPVVVELFTAQGCSSCGKANTFVGALVERPGVIALTWPVDYWDYLGWKDTFAQPEFTDRQRAYDHHFGLRDVYTPQVVVDGTAQASGAKSEDVEALIKAARRAPARPLQVRLLRGGKVAIGSGRLPPGGGEVWLIRYDPREQDVEVKDGDNRGHTVPHRNVVRQLVRLGAWRGHTTQFKLPAASDEGLETLVLVQGVKGGRILGVLKAPKG
;
A
#
# COMPACT_ATOMS: atom_id res chain seq x y z
N MET A 1 88.53 -29.64 36.58
CA MET A 1 87.82 -28.39 36.80
C MET A 1 87.08 -28.01 35.53
N THR A 2 85.89 -28.52 35.31
CA THR A 2 85.07 -28.30 34.09
C THR A 2 83.65 -27.87 34.50
N ARG A 3 83.31 -26.61 34.20
CA ARG A 3 82.01 -26.06 34.49
C ARG A 3 81.01 -26.39 33.36
N ALA A 4 79.94 -27.12 33.70
CA ALA A 4 78.84 -27.37 32.81
C ALA A 4 77.89 -26.19 32.81
N ALA A 5 77.60 -25.61 31.64
CA ALA A 5 76.60 -24.59 31.43
C ALA A 5 75.27 -25.24 31.05
N LEU A 6 74.24 -24.93 31.86
CA LEU A 6 72.90 -25.43 31.65
C LEU A 6 72.16 -24.41 30.80
N LEU A 7 71.77 -24.74 29.57
CA LEU A 7 70.90 -23.94 28.68
C LEU A 7 69.49 -24.23 28.96
N LEU A 8 68.72 -23.22 29.49
CA LEU A 8 67.25 -23.21 29.63
C LEU A 8 66.62 -22.78 28.30
N LEU A 9 65.92 -23.70 27.64
CA LEU A 9 65.06 -23.43 26.51
C LEU A 9 63.71 -22.92 27.04
N ILE A 10 63.43 -21.65 26.79
CA ILE A 10 62.10 -21.05 27.05
C ILE A 10 61.25 -21.23 25.79
N CYS A 11 60.26 -22.14 25.81
CA CYS A 11 59.25 -22.27 24.78
C CYS A 11 58.20 -21.15 24.99
N ALA A 12 58.25 -20.12 24.14
CA ALA A 12 57.18 -19.11 24.06
C ALA A 12 55.99 -19.67 23.27
N ALA A 13 54.90 -19.98 23.96
CA ALA A 13 53.64 -20.34 23.31
C ALA A 13 52.98 -19.10 22.71
N LEU A 14 52.97 -18.99 21.38
CA LEU A 14 52.22 -17.99 20.65
C LEU A 14 50.72 -18.36 20.67
N THR A 15 49.94 -17.71 21.51
CA THR A 15 48.48 -17.78 21.48
C THR A 15 47.97 -16.84 20.37
N ALA A 16 47.56 -17.41 19.23
CA ALA A 16 46.89 -16.64 18.17
C ALA A 16 45.51 -16.22 18.64
N PRO A 17 45.12 -14.91 18.52
CA PRO A 17 43.78 -14.51 18.82
C PRO A 17 42.82 -15.05 17.75
N GLY A 18 41.86 -15.86 18.18
CA GLY A 18 40.81 -16.40 17.32
C GLY A 18 39.99 -15.25 16.73
N LEU A 19 40.00 -15.12 15.41
CA LEU A 19 39.12 -14.24 14.67
C LEU A 19 37.68 -14.73 14.86
N ALA A 20 36.96 -14.12 15.78
CA ALA A 20 35.52 -14.29 15.92
C ALA A 20 34.85 -13.79 14.64
N SER A 21 34.41 -14.74 13.79
CA SER A 21 33.65 -14.47 12.58
C SER A 21 32.30 -13.83 12.98
N ALA A 22 32.20 -12.50 12.92
CA ALA A 22 30.95 -11.81 13.10
C ALA A 22 30.00 -12.28 12.00
N LYS A 23 29.02 -13.13 12.35
CA LYS A 23 27.90 -13.46 11.46
C LYS A 23 27.21 -12.14 11.08
N SER A 24 27.48 -11.69 9.85
CA SER A 24 26.75 -10.57 9.26
C SER A 24 25.25 -10.88 9.31
N ALA A 25 24.53 -10.19 10.18
CA ALA A 25 23.09 -10.30 10.23
C ALA A 25 22.57 -9.85 8.86
N ARG A 26 21.99 -10.79 8.09
CA ARG A 26 21.28 -10.45 6.85
C ARG A 26 20.26 -9.35 7.20
N PRO A 27 20.24 -8.22 6.46
CA PRO A 27 19.21 -7.21 6.66
C PRO A 27 17.85 -7.89 6.56
N VAL A 28 17.05 -7.82 7.61
CA VAL A 28 15.67 -8.27 7.54
C VAL A 28 15.03 -7.40 6.46
N ALA A 29 14.66 -8.01 5.34
CA ALA A 29 14.02 -7.28 4.25
C ALA A 29 12.81 -6.53 4.83
N ALA A 30 12.81 -5.20 4.69
CA ALA A 30 11.73 -4.37 5.19
C ALA A 30 10.41 -4.92 4.63
N ARG A 31 9.46 -5.14 5.52
CA ARG A 31 8.16 -5.68 5.14
C ARG A 31 7.43 -4.67 4.28
N ALA A 32 6.76 -5.10 3.21
CA ALA A 32 5.92 -4.22 2.43
C ALA A 32 4.82 -3.61 3.32
N PRO A 33 4.48 -2.35 3.13
CA PRO A 33 3.36 -1.75 3.82
C PRO A 33 2.05 -2.45 3.43
N VAL A 34 1.10 -2.50 4.36
CA VAL A 34 -0.27 -2.95 4.11
C VAL A 34 -1.02 -1.82 3.41
N VAL A 35 -1.66 -2.13 2.28
CA VAL A 35 -2.50 -1.18 1.55
C VAL A 35 -3.94 -1.29 2.02
N VAL A 36 -4.51 -0.18 2.47
CA VAL A 36 -5.89 -0.06 2.92
C VAL A 36 -6.62 0.90 1.98
N GLU A 37 -7.68 0.45 1.35
CA GLU A 37 -8.48 1.19 0.38
C GLU A 37 -9.89 1.39 0.93
N LEU A 38 -10.27 2.62 1.23
CA LEU A 38 -11.62 2.98 1.67
C LEU A 38 -12.44 3.48 0.49
N PHE A 39 -13.50 2.77 0.12
CA PHE A 39 -14.54 3.25 -0.79
C PHE A 39 -15.61 3.96 0.00
N THR A 40 -15.86 5.23 -0.32
CA THR A 40 -16.68 6.16 0.47
C THR A 40 -17.42 7.14 -0.43
N ALA A 41 -18.36 7.86 0.10
CA ALA A 41 -19.02 8.97 -0.61
C ALA A 41 -19.41 10.09 0.37
N GLN A 42 -19.37 11.33 -0.09
CA GLN A 42 -19.80 12.49 0.70
C GLN A 42 -21.30 12.42 1.04
N GLY A 43 -22.13 11.87 0.15
CA GLY A 43 -23.56 11.67 0.36
C GLY A 43 -23.95 10.48 1.24
N CYS A 44 -22.99 9.66 1.68
CA CYS A 44 -23.25 8.45 2.47
C CYS A 44 -23.20 8.76 3.98
N SER A 45 -24.32 8.66 4.68
CA SER A 45 -24.47 9.03 6.10
C SER A 45 -23.59 8.20 7.05
N SER A 46 -23.30 6.95 6.73
CA SER A 46 -22.43 6.08 7.54
C SER A 46 -20.94 6.24 7.24
N CYS A 47 -20.57 7.02 6.22
CA CYS A 47 -19.18 7.10 5.74
C CYS A 47 -18.28 8.00 6.59
N GLY A 48 -18.80 9.05 7.23
CA GLY A 48 -17.98 10.01 7.98
C GLY A 48 -17.10 9.39 9.05
N LYS A 49 -17.62 8.44 9.84
CA LYS A 49 -16.84 7.71 10.85
C LYS A 49 -15.75 6.86 10.23
N ALA A 50 -16.03 6.21 9.10
CA ALA A 50 -15.04 5.41 8.39
C ALA A 50 -13.93 6.28 7.80
N ASN A 51 -14.27 7.46 7.27
CA ASN A 51 -13.31 8.44 6.77
C ASN A 51 -12.35 8.88 7.89
N THR A 52 -12.88 9.24 9.06
CA THR A 52 -12.07 9.61 10.23
C THR A 52 -11.15 8.46 10.66
N PHE A 53 -11.68 7.25 10.79
CA PHE A 53 -10.91 6.08 11.18
C PHE A 53 -9.78 5.77 10.19
N VAL A 54 -10.09 5.68 8.89
CA VAL A 54 -9.09 5.38 7.85
C VAL A 54 -8.13 6.55 7.66
N GLY A 55 -8.58 7.79 7.83
CA GLY A 55 -7.74 8.98 7.85
C GLY A 55 -6.65 8.92 8.93
N ALA A 56 -6.96 8.40 10.11
CA ALA A 56 -5.98 8.19 11.17
C ALA A 56 -4.95 7.08 10.84
N LEU A 57 -5.29 6.13 9.97
CA LEU A 57 -4.35 5.08 9.52
C LEU A 57 -3.22 5.63 8.66
N VAL A 58 -3.36 6.82 8.07
CA VAL A 58 -2.33 7.47 7.23
C VAL A 58 -1.03 7.68 8.00
N GLU A 59 -1.12 7.98 9.30
CA GLU A 59 0.05 8.18 10.16
C GLU A 59 0.64 6.87 10.71
N ARG A 60 -0.01 5.73 10.44
CA ARG A 60 0.42 4.44 11.00
C ARG A 60 1.61 3.87 10.23
N PRO A 61 2.77 3.64 10.88
CA PRO A 61 3.91 3.03 10.22
C PRO A 61 3.58 1.69 9.57
N GLY A 62 3.99 1.52 8.31
CA GLY A 62 3.76 0.29 7.55
C GLY A 62 2.31 0.10 7.07
N VAL A 63 1.52 1.17 6.99
CA VAL A 63 0.21 1.22 6.33
C VAL A 63 0.25 2.30 5.25
N ILE A 64 -0.38 2.03 4.12
CA ILE A 64 -0.74 3.01 3.11
C ILE A 64 -2.25 3.01 3.04
N ALA A 65 -2.89 4.06 3.54
CA ALA A 65 -4.34 4.22 3.48
C ALA A 65 -4.71 5.20 2.36
N LEU A 66 -5.68 4.82 1.53
CA LEU A 66 -6.19 5.58 0.39
C LEU A 66 -7.71 5.73 0.50
N THR A 67 -8.20 6.91 0.16
CA THR A 67 -9.65 7.19 0.09
C THR A 67 -10.08 7.25 -1.37
N TRP A 68 -11.07 6.43 -1.73
CA TRP A 68 -11.66 6.29 -3.05
C TRP A 68 -13.10 6.77 -3.04
N PRO A 69 -13.38 8.03 -3.40
CA PRO A 69 -14.75 8.56 -3.48
C PRO A 69 -15.48 7.96 -4.68
N VAL A 70 -16.67 7.40 -4.43
CA VAL A 70 -17.50 6.75 -5.46
C VAL A 70 -18.71 7.62 -5.81
N ASP A 71 -19.19 7.52 -7.05
CA ASP A 71 -20.18 8.42 -7.64
C ASP A 71 -21.63 7.89 -7.60
N TYR A 72 -21.84 6.64 -7.20
CA TYR A 72 -23.20 6.05 -7.23
C TYR A 72 -24.15 6.55 -6.12
N TRP A 73 -23.72 7.49 -5.28
CA TRP A 73 -24.56 8.22 -4.33
C TRP A 73 -25.07 9.57 -4.86
N ASP A 74 -24.55 10.05 -5.99
CA ASP A 74 -24.84 11.38 -6.54
C ASP A 74 -26.33 11.59 -6.86
N TYR A 75 -27.09 10.49 -7.10
CA TYR A 75 -28.52 10.54 -7.38
C TYR A 75 -29.36 11.05 -6.20
N LEU A 76 -28.81 11.10 -4.98
CA LEU A 76 -29.49 11.63 -3.79
C LEU A 76 -29.47 13.16 -3.68
N GLY A 77 -28.98 13.87 -4.71
CA GLY A 77 -29.00 15.33 -4.80
C GLY A 77 -27.66 16.01 -4.51
N TRP A 78 -26.67 15.31 -3.95
CA TRP A 78 -25.32 15.83 -3.73
C TRP A 78 -24.33 15.13 -4.65
N LYS A 79 -23.73 15.89 -5.56
CA LYS A 79 -22.64 15.39 -6.40
C LYS A 79 -21.35 15.41 -5.60
N ASP A 80 -20.77 14.23 -5.36
CA ASP A 80 -19.49 14.11 -4.66
C ASP A 80 -18.38 14.81 -5.43
N THR A 81 -17.70 15.76 -4.76
CA THR A 81 -16.73 16.66 -5.39
C THR A 81 -15.40 15.96 -5.74
N PHE A 82 -15.20 14.74 -5.26
CA PHE A 82 -13.98 13.95 -5.46
C PHE A 82 -14.24 12.67 -6.24
N ALA A 83 -15.48 12.24 -6.39
CA ALA A 83 -15.83 10.99 -7.03
C ALA A 83 -15.47 10.98 -8.53
N GLN A 84 -15.08 9.82 -8.99
CA GLN A 84 -14.83 9.53 -10.39
C GLN A 84 -15.37 8.13 -10.73
N PRO A 85 -15.95 7.91 -11.92
CA PRO A 85 -16.51 6.62 -12.33
C PRO A 85 -15.48 5.47 -12.24
N GLU A 86 -14.20 5.75 -12.52
CA GLU A 86 -13.12 4.77 -12.45
C GLU A 86 -12.90 4.22 -11.03
N PHE A 87 -13.25 4.99 -10.00
CA PHE A 87 -13.14 4.54 -8.62
C PHE A 87 -14.27 3.58 -8.26
N THR A 88 -15.47 3.84 -8.77
CA THR A 88 -16.60 2.90 -8.68
C THR A 88 -16.30 1.61 -9.45
N ASP A 89 -15.69 1.69 -10.63
CA ASP A 89 -15.28 0.51 -11.40
C ASP A 89 -14.20 -0.30 -10.67
N ARG A 90 -13.26 0.37 -10.00
CA ARG A 90 -12.29 -0.30 -9.12
C ARG A 90 -12.98 -1.06 -7.98
N GLN A 91 -13.96 -0.45 -7.34
CA GLN A 91 -14.75 -1.12 -6.28
C GLN A 91 -15.49 -2.32 -6.83
N ARG A 92 -16.17 -2.20 -7.96
CA ARG A 92 -16.88 -3.31 -8.64
C ARG A 92 -15.96 -4.47 -8.97
N ALA A 93 -14.72 -4.19 -9.38
CA ALA A 93 -13.73 -5.24 -9.62
C ALA A 93 -13.41 -6.03 -8.33
N TYR A 94 -13.32 -5.36 -7.19
CA TYR A 94 -13.16 -6.00 -5.88
C TYR A 94 -14.40 -6.81 -5.49
N ASP A 95 -15.59 -6.26 -5.64
CA ASP A 95 -16.82 -6.95 -5.27
C ASP A 95 -17.01 -8.22 -6.09
N HIS A 96 -16.73 -8.16 -7.39
CA HIS A 96 -16.70 -9.35 -8.23
C HIS A 96 -15.65 -10.37 -7.75
N HIS A 97 -14.46 -9.92 -7.36
CA HIS A 97 -13.40 -10.78 -6.85
C HIS A 97 -13.79 -11.48 -5.54
N PHE A 98 -14.49 -10.78 -4.64
CA PHE A 98 -14.97 -11.31 -3.36
C PHE A 98 -16.31 -12.05 -3.46
N GLY A 99 -16.96 -12.06 -4.63
CA GLY A 99 -18.26 -12.70 -4.83
C GLY A 99 -19.41 -11.96 -4.14
N LEU A 100 -19.28 -10.65 -3.95
CA LEU A 100 -20.35 -9.82 -3.40
C LEU A 100 -21.44 -9.57 -4.45
N ARG A 101 -22.68 -9.34 -4.00
CA ARG A 101 -23.81 -9.09 -4.88
C ARG A 101 -23.81 -7.67 -5.42
N ASP A 102 -23.56 -6.71 -4.53
CA ASP A 102 -23.67 -5.28 -4.81
C ASP A 102 -22.55 -4.49 -4.13
N VAL A 103 -22.17 -3.37 -4.72
CA VAL A 103 -21.29 -2.37 -4.11
C VAL A 103 -21.94 -1.74 -2.89
N TYR A 104 -21.16 -1.39 -1.88
CA TYR A 104 -21.66 -0.69 -0.70
C TYR A 104 -20.62 0.28 -0.12
N THR A 105 -21.07 1.29 0.59
CA THR A 105 -20.20 2.18 1.35
C THR A 105 -20.64 2.28 2.82
N PRO A 106 -19.68 2.53 3.73
CA PRO A 106 -18.24 2.51 3.52
C PRO A 106 -17.70 1.06 3.41
N GLN A 107 -16.92 0.78 2.38
CA GLN A 107 -16.22 -0.51 2.23
C GLN A 107 -14.72 -0.31 2.40
N VAL A 108 -14.05 -1.17 3.16
CA VAL A 108 -12.59 -1.19 3.27
C VAL A 108 -12.05 -2.49 2.69
N VAL A 109 -11.08 -2.36 1.78
CA VAL A 109 -10.32 -3.47 1.21
C VAL A 109 -8.89 -3.42 1.73
N VAL A 110 -8.35 -4.56 2.17
CA VAL A 110 -6.99 -4.69 2.70
C VAL A 110 -6.17 -5.60 1.78
N ASP A 111 -5.08 -5.06 1.21
CA ASP A 111 -4.15 -5.73 0.29
C ASP A 111 -4.83 -6.44 -0.90
N GLY A 112 -6.08 -6.09 -1.25
CA GLY A 112 -6.88 -6.80 -2.25
C GLY A 112 -7.17 -8.26 -1.88
N THR A 113 -7.06 -8.65 -0.61
CA THR A 113 -7.22 -10.03 -0.13
C THR A 113 -8.41 -10.24 0.77
N ALA A 114 -8.89 -9.18 1.40
CA ALA A 114 -10.03 -9.22 2.30
C ALA A 114 -10.72 -7.87 2.35
N GLN A 115 -11.99 -7.86 2.72
CA GLN A 115 -12.78 -6.65 2.84
C GLN A 115 -13.66 -6.69 4.10
N ALA A 116 -14.03 -5.53 4.58
CA ALA A 116 -14.98 -5.35 5.68
C ALA A 116 -15.76 -4.05 5.53
N SER A 117 -16.88 -3.94 6.24
CA SER A 117 -17.56 -2.65 6.38
C SER A 117 -16.68 -1.66 7.12
N GLY A 118 -16.43 -0.49 6.52
CA GLY A 118 -15.71 0.60 7.16
C GLY A 118 -16.41 1.17 8.41
N ALA A 119 -17.69 0.88 8.59
CA ALA A 119 -18.44 1.24 9.80
C ALA A 119 -18.01 0.40 11.03
N LYS A 120 -17.28 -0.70 10.82
CA LYS A 120 -16.79 -1.61 11.87
C LYS A 120 -15.28 -1.55 11.94
N SER A 121 -14.74 -0.59 12.67
CA SER A 121 -13.30 -0.36 12.79
C SER A 121 -12.53 -1.58 13.34
N GLU A 122 -13.14 -2.36 14.22
CA GLU A 122 -12.53 -3.57 14.80
C GLU A 122 -12.29 -4.64 13.74
N ASP A 123 -13.24 -4.82 12.81
CA ASP A 123 -13.10 -5.78 11.70
C ASP A 123 -11.96 -5.35 10.77
N VAL A 124 -11.87 -4.04 10.45
CA VAL A 124 -10.78 -3.49 9.63
C VAL A 124 -9.43 -3.66 10.32
N GLU A 125 -9.33 -3.41 11.63
CA GLU A 125 -8.11 -3.63 12.42
C GLU A 125 -7.69 -5.10 12.41
N ALA A 126 -8.64 -6.02 12.53
CA ALA A 126 -8.38 -7.46 12.45
C ALA A 126 -7.78 -7.84 11.08
N LEU A 127 -8.31 -7.28 9.97
CA LEU A 127 -7.78 -7.50 8.62
C LEU A 127 -6.35 -6.95 8.46
N ILE A 128 -6.09 -5.72 8.93
CA ILE A 128 -4.74 -5.13 8.91
C ILE A 128 -3.76 -5.98 9.70
N LYS A 129 -4.15 -6.45 10.88
CA LYS A 129 -3.33 -7.34 11.71
C LYS A 129 -3.06 -8.67 11.03
N ALA A 130 -4.06 -9.26 10.36
CA ALA A 130 -3.90 -10.49 9.58
C ALA A 130 -2.94 -10.28 8.40
N ALA A 131 -3.10 -9.21 7.63
CA ALA A 131 -2.22 -8.84 6.52
C ALA A 131 -0.75 -8.67 6.98
N ARG A 132 -0.54 -8.03 8.13
CA ARG A 132 0.80 -7.89 8.73
C ARG A 132 1.44 -9.22 9.16
N ARG A 133 0.66 -10.25 9.45
CA ARG A 133 1.18 -11.57 9.84
C ARG A 133 1.43 -12.50 8.65
N ALA A 134 0.77 -12.23 7.52
CA ALA A 134 0.90 -13.05 6.33
C ALA A 134 2.37 -13.12 5.87
N PRO A 135 2.86 -14.29 5.40
CA PRO A 135 4.19 -14.41 4.83
C PRO A 135 4.31 -13.48 3.64
N ALA A 136 5.17 -12.47 3.75
CA ALA A 136 5.35 -11.48 2.70
C ALA A 136 6.61 -11.79 1.90
N ARG A 137 6.44 -12.05 0.60
CA ARG A 137 7.49 -11.89 -0.40
C ARG A 137 7.00 -10.86 -1.40
N PRO A 138 7.08 -9.55 -1.05
CA PRO A 138 6.56 -8.51 -1.92
C PRO A 138 7.32 -8.51 -3.23
N LEU A 139 6.59 -8.36 -4.33
CA LEU A 139 7.18 -8.11 -5.62
C LEU A 139 7.96 -6.81 -5.57
N GLN A 140 9.19 -6.82 -6.06
CA GLN A 140 10.02 -5.62 -6.04
C GLN A 140 9.51 -4.62 -7.07
N VAL A 141 9.24 -3.40 -6.61
CA VAL A 141 8.89 -2.24 -7.44
C VAL A 141 9.90 -1.15 -7.14
N ARG A 142 10.55 -0.61 -8.16
CA ARG A 142 11.63 0.38 -8.00
C ARG A 142 11.44 1.54 -8.96
N LEU A 143 11.63 2.75 -8.46
CA LEU A 143 11.74 3.93 -9.31
C LEU A 143 13.10 3.94 -10.01
N LEU A 144 13.09 4.24 -11.30
CA LEU A 144 14.28 4.41 -12.12
C LEU A 144 14.43 5.88 -12.53
N ARG A 145 15.62 6.26 -12.98
CA ARG A 145 15.85 7.59 -13.57
C ARG A 145 14.94 7.81 -14.79
N GLY A 146 14.59 9.06 -15.05
CA GLY A 146 13.77 9.43 -16.21
C GLY A 146 12.30 9.07 -16.09
N GLY A 147 11.75 9.05 -14.87
CA GLY A 147 10.32 8.83 -14.62
C GLY A 147 9.83 7.44 -15.05
N LYS A 148 10.65 6.42 -14.84
CA LYS A 148 10.31 5.03 -15.11
C LYS A 148 10.17 4.23 -13.82
N VAL A 149 9.37 3.18 -13.84
CA VAL A 149 9.27 2.19 -12.78
C VAL A 149 9.65 0.82 -13.31
N ALA A 150 10.46 0.08 -12.56
CA ALA A 150 10.77 -1.32 -12.82
C ALA A 150 10.00 -2.22 -11.86
N ILE A 151 9.38 -3.24 -12.41
CA ILE A 151 8.72 -4.32 -11.69
C ILE A 151 9.60 -5.56 -11.81
N GLY A 152 9.92 -6.19 -10.68
CA GLY A 152 10.74 -7.40 -10.64
C GLY A 152 10.01 -8.63 -11.20
N SER A 153 10.73 -9.74 -11.29
CA SER A 153 10.14 -11.05 -11.58
C SER A 153 9.53 -11.68 -10.33
N GLY A 154 8.50 -12.51 -10.52
CA GLY A 154 7.83 -13.18 -9.43
C GLY A 154 6.77 -14.17 -9.90
N ARG A 155 6.11 -14.81 -8.94
CA ARG A 155 5.03 -15.75 -9.24
C ARG A 155 3.83 -15.01 -9.80
N LEU A 156 3.40 -15.38 -10.99
CA LEU A 156 2.23 -14.82 -11.64
C LEU A 156 0.95 -15.35 -10.97
N PRO A 157 0.01 -14.48 -10.57
CA PRO A 157 -1.30 -14.95 -10.10
C PRO A 157 -2.16 -15.48 -11.26
N PRO A 158 -3.21 -16.26 -10.96
CA PRO A 158 -4.18 -16.66 -11.97
C PRO A 158 -4.72 -15.45 -12.74
N GLY A 159 -4.77 -15.53 -14.06
CA GLY A 159 -5.21 -14.44 -14.94
C GLY A 159 -4.17 -13.35 -15.21
N GLY A 160 -3.06 -13.30 -14.48
CA GLY A 160 -2.00 -12.31 -14.67
C GLY A 160 -2.00 -11.18 -13.65
N GLY A 161 -1.12 -10.20 -13.88
CA GLY A 161 -1.02 -9.00 -13.05
C GLY A 161 -1.18 -7.73 -13.87
N GLU A 162 -1.55 -6.66 -13.19
CA GLU A 162 -1.68 -5.31 -13.72
C GLU A 162 -0.85 -4.34 -12.90
N VAL A 163 -0.32 -3.33 -13.57
CA VAL A 163 0.44 -2.26 -12.93
C VAL A 163 -0.37 -0.98 -13.03
N TRP A 164 -0.62 -0.39 -11.86
CA TRP A 164 -1.42 0.81 -11.69
C TRP A 164 -0.59 1.94 -11.14
N LEU A 165 -0.77 3.13 -11.68
CA LEU A 165 -0.35 4.40 -11.10
C LEU A 165 -1.55 5.00 -10.39
N ILE A 166 -1.35 5.39 -9.14
CA ILE A 166 -2.33 6.10 -8.32
C ILE A 166 -1.71 7.42 -7.91
N ARG A 167 -2.43 8.52 -8.12
CA ARG A 167 -2.09 9.81 -7.52
C ARG A 167 -3.16 10.21 -6.55
N TYR A 168 -2.74 10.67 -5.39
CA TYR A 168 -3.63 11.05 -4.33
C TYR A 168 -3.17 12.35 -3.65
N ASP A 169 -4.14 13.12 -3.18
CA ASP A 169 -3.91 14.31 -2.38
C ASP A 169 -3.69 13.91 -0.93
N PRO A 170 -2.49 14.12 -0.34
CA PRO A 170 -2.21 13.71 1.02
C PRO A 170 -2.80 14.65 2.07
N ARG A 171 -3.30 15.81 1.66
CA ARG A 171 -3.83 16.83 2.58
C ARG A 171 -5.14 16.35 3.20
N GLU A 172 -5.39 16.83 4.40
CA GLU A 172 -6.69 16.74 5.04
C GLU A 172 -7.65 17.71 4.36
N GLN A 173 -8.86 17.24 4.03
CA GLN A 173 -9.87 18.02 3.31
C GLN A 173 -11.22 17.77 3.94
N ASP A 174 -11.82 18.85 4.42
CA ASP A 174 -13.16 18.85 4.99
C ASP A 174 -14.15 19.38 3.96
N VAL A 175 -15.19 18.62 3.67
CA VAL A 175 -16.24 18.99 2.72
C VAL A 175 -17.55 19.19 3.47
N GLU A 176 -18.05 20.43 3.43
CA GLU A 176 -19.40 20.75 3.89
C GLU A 176 -20.41 20.25 2.83
N VAL A 177 -21.20 19.25 3.18
CA VAL A 177 -22.22 18.67 2.30
C VAL A 177 -23.49 19.52 2.37
N LYS A 178 -23.96 20.00 1.20
CA LYS A 178 -25.08 20.96 1.14
C LYS A 178 -26.41 20.31 0.78
N ASP A 179 -26.42 19.05 0.38
CA ASP A 179 -27.63 18.33 0.02
C ASP A 179 -27.49 16.81 0.28
N GLY A 180 -28.55 16.03 0.12
CA GLY A 180 -28.59 14.60 0.38
C GLY A 180 -28.57 14.25 1.88
N ASP A 181 -28.24 12.98 2.19
CA ASP A 181 -28.31 12.43 3.56
C ASP A 181 -27.35 13.07 4.56
N ASN A 182 -26.26 13.63 4.08
CA ASN A 182 -25.26 14.34 4.91
C ASN A 182 -25.40 15.87 4.89
N ARG A 183 -26.52 16.39 4.44
CA ARG A 183 -26.78 17.84 4.40
C ARG A 183 -26.48 18.49 5.74
N GLY A 184 -25.66 19.56 5.71
CA GLY A 184 -25.26 20.33 6.89
C GLY A 184 -24.16 19.66 7.73
N HIS A 185 -23.64 18.51 7.31
CA HIS A 185 -22.50 17.87 7.95
C HIS A 185 -21.20 18.12 7.18
N THR A 186 -20.11 18.20 7.91
CA THR A 186 -18.76 18.23 7.35
C THR A 186 -18.18 16.81 7.32
N VAL A 187 -17.76 16.37 6.15
CA VAL A 187 -17.19 15.04 5.93
C VAL A 187 -15.68 15.15 5.73
N PRO A 188 -14.87 14.61 6.65
CA PRO A 188 -13.41 14.67 6.55
C PRO A 188 -12.90 13.66 5.53
N HIS A 189 -11.85 14.03 4.82
CA HIS A 189 -11.16 13.17 3.86
C HIS A 189 -9.65 13.32 4.01
N ARG A 190 -8.92 12.23 3.76
CA ARG A 190 -7.46 12.22 3.74
C ARG A 190 -6.93 11.21 2.73
N ASN A 191 -5.78 11.49 2.11
CA ASN A 191 -5.21 10.67 1.04
C ASN A 191 -6.23 10.36 -0.08
N VAL A 192 -6.93 11.41 -0.52
CA VAL A 192 -7.98 11.30 -1.54
C VAL A 192 -7.36 10.98 -2.89
N VAL A 193 -7.72 9.86 -3.47
CA VAL A 193 -7.28 9.51 -4.84
C VAL A 193 -7.88 10.51 -5.83
N ARG A 194 -7.01 11.00 -6.73
CA ARG A 194 -7.35 11.97 -7.77
C ARG A 194 -7.16 11.40 -9.17
N GLN A 195 -6.31 10.38 -9.30
CA GLN A 195 -6.03 9.77 -10.58
C GLN A 195 -5.71 8.29 -10.44
N LEU A 196 -6.29 7.49 -11.32
CA LEU A 196 -5.98 6.08 -11.49
C LEU A 196 -5.60 5.83 -12.96
N VAL A 197 -4.40 5.30 -13.21
CA VAL A 197 -3.91 5.01 -14.56
C VAL A 197 -3.40 3.58 -14.64
N ARG A 198 -3.93 2.79 -15.55
CA ARG A 198 -3.40 1.48 -15.86
C ARG A 198 -2.14 1.63 -16.72
N LEU A 199 -0.97 1.31 -16.18
CA LEU A 199 0.30 1.37 -16.90
C LEU A 199 0.47 0.19 -17.86
N GLY A 200 -0.05 -0.98 -17.50
CA GLY A 200 -0.02 -2.15 -18.37
C GLY A 200 -0.12 -3.49 -17.61
N ALA A 201 0.06 -4.58 -18.35
CA ALA A 201 0.06 -5.92 -17.81
C ALA A 201 1.44 -6.31 -17.28
N TRP A 202 1.48 -7.03 -16.15
CA TRP A 202 2.67 -7.71 -15.67
C TRP A 202 2.50 -9.23 -15.85
N ARG A 203 3.50 -9.86 -16.47
CA ARG A 203 3.46 -11.27 -16.88
C ARG A 203 4.46 -12.17 -16.13
N GLY A 204 4.81 -11.79 -14.90
CA GLY A 204 5.74 -12.57 -14.07
C GLY A 204 7.23 -12.30 -14.32
N HIS A 205 7.57 -11.58 -15.37
CA HIS A 205 8.95 -11.22 -15.73
C HIS A 205 9.25 -9.76 -15.40
N THR A 206 10.53 -9.45 -15.28
CA THR A 206 10.98 -8.06 -15.09
C THR A 206 10.49 -7.19 -16.25
N THR A 207 9.79 -6.10 -15.93
CA THR A 207 9.18 -5.19 -16.90
C THR A 207 9.38 -3.75 -16.44
N GLN A 208 9.39 -2.81 -17.38
CA GLN A 208 9.49 -1.38 -17.08
C GLN A 208 8.32 -0.62 -17.70
N PHE A 209 7.85 0.40 -16.99
CA PHE A 209 6.81 1.31 -17.46
C PHE A 209 7.29 2.75 -17.31
N LYS A 210 6.92 3.59 -18.26
CA LYS A 210 7.09 5.04 -18.13
C LYS A 210 5.93 5.59 -17.31
N LEU A 211 6.22 6.37 -16.29
CA LEU A 211 5.19 7.06 -15.52
C LEU A 211 4.75 8.31 -16.30
N PRO A 212 3.45 8.54 -16.49
CA PRO A 212 2.95 9.82 -16.99
C PRO A 212 3.44 10.98 -16.13
N ALA A 213 3.64 12.15 -16.70
CA ALA A 213 3.96 13.35 -15.93
C ALA A 213 2.85 13.65 -14.91
N ALA A 214 3.22 14.24 -13.78
CA ALA A 214 2.22 14.73 -12.85
C ALA A 214 1.49 15.92 -13.49
N SER A 215 0.14 15.92 -13.42
CA SER A 215 -0.67 17.03 -13.92
C SER A 215 -0.87 18.10 -12.85
N ASP A 216 -0.85 17.71 -11.57
CA ASP A 216 -1.13 18.61 -10.45
C ASP A 216 0.04 18.59 -9.45
N GLU A 217 0.39 19.78 -8.96
CA GLU A 217 1.37 19.93 -7.90
C GLU A 217 0.80 19.47 -6.55
N GLY A 218 1.64 18.86 -5.73
CA GLY A 218 1.28 18.42 -4.38
C GLY A 218 0.64 17.04 -4.28
N LEU A 219 0.35 16.35 -5.41
CA LEU A 219 -0.11 14.97 -5.36
C LEU A 219 1.06 14.01 -5.08
N GLU A 220 0.80 13.02 -4.24
CA GLU A 220 1.73 11.92 -4.03
C GLU A 220 1.43 10.78 -5.02
N THR A 221 2.49 10.05 -5.39
CA THR A 221 2.42 8.98 -6.40
C THR A 221 2.66 7.63 -5.75
N LEU A 222 1.76 6.69 -6.04
CA LEU A 222 1.86 5.29 -5.68
C LEU A 222 1.83 4.43 -6.94
N VAL A 223 2.68 3.39 -7.00
CA VAL A 223 2.60 2.35 -8.02
C VAL A 223 2.21 1.05 -7.35
N LEU A 224 1.13 0.43 -7.82
CA LEU A 224 0.67 -0.88 -7.37
C LEU A 224 0.88 -1.91 -8.47
N VAL A 225 1.32 -3.10 -8.09
CA VAL A 225 1.20 -4.31 -8.91
C VAL A 225 0.17 -5.21 -8.25
N GLN A 226 -0.85 -5.57 -8.99
CA GLN A 226 -2.03 -6.27 -8.49
C GLN A 226 -2.44 -7.41 -9.40
N GLY A 227 -3.00 -8.47 -8.87
CA GLY A 227 -3.69 -9.48 -9.67
C GLY A 227 -4.86 -8.86 -10.44
N VAL A 228 -5.13 -9.34 -11.65
CA VAL A 228 -6.25 -8.82 -12.48
C VAL A 228 -7.59 -8.89 -11.74
N LYS A 229 -8.53 -8.04 -12.15
CA LYS A 229 -9.93 -8.04 -11.67
C LYS A 229 -10.03 -7.92 -10.14
N GLY A 230 -9.36 -6.93 -9.55
CA GLY A 230 -9.43 -6.71 -8.10
C GLY A 230 -8.70 -7.75 -7.26
N GLY A 231 -7.79 -8.53 -7.83
CA GLY A 231 -7.03 -9.54 -7.09
C GLY A 231 -6.03 -8.92 -6.10
N ARG A 232 -5.29 -9.79 -5.42
CA ARG A 232 -4.31 -9.41 -4.40
C ARG A 232 -3.28 -8.40 -4.90
N ILE A 233 -2.91 -7.43 -4.04
CA ILE A 233 -1.76 -6.55 -4.26
C ILE A 233 -0.47 -7.35 -4.03
N LEU A 234 0.40 -7.34 -5.04
CA LEU A 234 1.64 -8.12 -5.09
C LEU A 234 2.86 -7.29 -4.71
N GLY A 235 2.81 -6.00 -4.98
CA GLY A 235 3.88 -5.07 -4.70
C GLY A 235 3.39 -3.63 -4.75
N VAL A 236 4.06 -2.77 -4.00
CA VAL A 236 3.73 -1.36 -3.89
C VAL A 236 4.99 -0.53 -3.78
N LEU A 237 4.97 0.64 -4.40
CA LEU A 237 6.00 1.66 -4.29
C LEU A 237 5.33 3.03 -4.08
N LYS A 238 5.61 3.67 -2.96
CA LYS A 238 5.35 5.09 -2.78
C LYS A 238 6.55 5.85 -3.35
N ALA A 239 6.32 6.65 -4.39
CA ALA A 239 7.39 7.45 -4.98
C ALA A 239 7.79 8.56 -3.99
N PRO A 240 9.08 8.98 -3.97
CA PRO A 240 9.50 10.15 -3.24
C PRO A 240 8.70 11.37 -3.69
N LYS A 241 8.51 12.32 -2.79
CA LYS A 241 8.01 13.67 -3.17
C LYS A 241 9.00 14.27 -4.16
N GLY A 242 8.51 14.74 -5.26
CA GLY A 242 9.30 15.45 -6.27
C GLY A 242 9.75 16.82 -5.78
#